data_eafa1d14783cbb25bef1b9e809af15eb
#
_entry.id   eafa1d14783cbb25bef1b9e809af15eb
#
_cell.length_a   1.000
_cell.length_b   1.000
_cell.length_c   1.000
_cell.angle_alpha   90.00
_cell.angle_beta   90.00
_cell.angle_gamma   90.00
#
_symmetry.space_group_name_H-M   'P 1'
#
loop_
_entity.id
_entity.type
_entity.pdbx_description
1 polymer ?
#
loop_
_entity_poly.entity_id
_entity_poly.type
_entity_poly.pdbx_seq_one_letter_code
_entity_poly.pdbx_strand_id
1 'polypeptide(L)'
;MIISQLPELFVQRERALLGPRFDAMFSYPGQGAVRGASVNALRCTPQQFAALADFPLEASPFCPSAFVVPQPDWKPGRHPYHHAGAFYAQEPSASAPAALLDVHPGMRVADLCAAPGGKTSQLAAALAGHGVLLANEFVAARADVLRQNLERMGVTNAIVTNEDTARLAAAYPGQFDRILVDAPCSGEGMFRKESVAVTQYDQPLLDRCAALGAEILENAAAMLAPGGILVYSTCTFAPGEDEGQIAAFLARHPEFTLCDLSGCGFGQPGEANRTGDYPLQAEYCRRIWPCDGGEGHFMAKLQKAADAPAVELPRGKNGKGKGGKTPRVDAKALQAWQSFAKEVFPTLAGQPIAVVGDGFLLEPPALLPAAKLHVLRAGVPAGRAAKGRFEPAHALFMAYGAQCTNCEELTLADPRTAAWLRGEEIEAQTAQNGWCAVLVDGFPLGGGKASGGRIKNHYPKALRNLK
;
A
#
# COMPACT_ATOMS: atom_id res chain seq x y z
N MET A 1 24.56 -11.15 6.86
CA MET A 1 25.51 -10.84 5.76
C MET A 1 26.81 -10.44 6.41
N ILE A 2 27.93 -10.95 5.93
CA ILE A 2 29.24 -10.55 6.42
C ILE A 2 29.58 -9.22 5.76
N ILE A 3 30.17 -8.27 6.50
CA ILE A 3 30.53 -6.92 5.98
C ILE A 3 31.37 -7.01 4.68
N SER A 4 32.18 -8.05 4.52
CA SER A 4 32.96 -8.31 3.31
C SER A 4 32.14 -8.64 2.06
N GLN A 5 30.82 -8.82 2.17
CA GLN A 5 29.91 -9.07 1.05
C GLN A 5 29.15 -7.79 0.63
N LEU A 6 29.32 -6.68 1.34
CA LEU A 6 28.74 -5.39 0.99
C LEU A 6 29.56 -4.71 -0.12
N PRO A 7 28.94 -3.87 -0.97
CA PRO A 7 29.66 -3.11 -1.99
C PRO A 7 30.74 -2.23 -1.36
N GLU A 8 31.92 -2.20 -1.97
CA GLU A 8 33.06 -1.45 -1.43
C GLU A 8 32.76 0.06 -1.30
N LEU A 9 32.13 0.64 -2.32
CA LEU A 9 31.70 2.04 -2.33
C LEU A 9 30.82 2.37 -1.10
N PHE A 10 29.88 1.50 -0.78
CA PHE A 10 29.03 1.62 0.41
C PHE A 10 29.85 1.58 1.71
N VAL A 11 30.71 0.58 1.85
CA VAL A 11 31.51 0.39 3.08
C VAL A 11 32.45 1.57 3.29
N GLN A 12 33.11 2.06 2.25
CA GLN A 12 34.02 3.22 2.32
C GLN A 12 33.28 4.49 2.76
N ARG A 13 32.12 4.77 2.15
CA ARG A 13 31.30 5.91 2.50
C ARG A 13 30.81 5.85 3.95
N GLU A 14 30.20 4.72 4.34
CA GLU A 14 29.61 4.60 5.67
C GLU A 14 30.68 4.57 6.77
N ARG A 15 31.85 3.98 6.53
CA ARG A 15 32.98 4.07 7.47
C ARG A 15 33.51 5.50 7.62
N ALA A 16 33.53 6.28 6.56
CA ALA A 16 33.91 7.69 6.63
C ALA A 16 32.92 8.53 7.44
N LEU A 17 31.60 8.25 7.32
CA LEU A 17 30.54 8.99 8.01
C LEU A 17 30.37 8.57 9.48
N LEU A 18 30.40 7.28 9.76
CA LEU A 18 30.12 6.71 11.08
C LEU A 18 31.36 6.53 11.94
N GLY A 19 32.56 6.46 11.32
CA GLY A 19 33.79 6.20 12.04
C GLY A 19 33.73 4.92 12.88
N PRO A 20 34.08 4.99 14.19
CA PRO A 20 34.07 3.81 15.08
C PRO A 20 32.66 3.19 15.29
N ARG A 21 31.59 3.90 14.96
CA ARG A 21 30.22 3.39 15.11
C ARG A 21 29.80 2.42 14.00
N PHE A 22 30.54 2.36 12.88
CA PHE A 22 30.14 1.59 11.69
C PHE A 22 29.76 0.14 12.01
N ASP A 23 30.65 -0.59 12.70
CA ASP A 23 30.44 -2.01 12.97
C ASP A 23 29.27 -2.26 13.92
N ALA A 24 29.02 -1.34 14.85
CA ALA A 24 27.85 -1.39 15.75
C ALA A 24 26.56 -1.11 15.03
N MET A 25 26.51 -0.09 14.16
CA MET A 25 25.31 0.30 13.40
C MET A 25 24.86 -0.77 12.42
N PHE A 26 25.82 -1.45 11.77
CA PHE A 26 25.56 -2.55 10.84
C PHE A 26 25.62 -3.93 11.49
N SER A 27 25.49 -4.02 12.81
CA SER A 27 25.30 -5.26 13.53
C SER A 27 23.85 -5.72 13.44
N TYR A 28 23.59 -6.80 12.74
CA TYR A 28 22.26 -7.35 12.59
C TYR A 28 21.91 -8.31 13.74
N PRO A 29 20.79 -8.11 14.45
CA PRO A 29 20.35 -9.05 15.48
C PRO A 29 19.77 -10.32 14.84
N GLY A 30 20.59 -11.28 14.50
CA GLY A 30 20.14 -12.55 13.96
C GLY A 30 20.62 -12.87 12.54
N GLN A 31 20.33 -14.09 12.10
CA GLN A 31 20.70 -14.59 10.79
C GLN A 31 19.56 -14.39 9.77
N GLY A 32 19.89 -13.92 8.57
CA GLY A 32 18.93 -13.70 7.49
C GLY A 32 18.18 -12.36 7.59
N ALA A 33 17.36 -12.08 6.59
CA ALA A 33 16.57 -10.85 6.52
C ALA A 33 15.41 -10.87 7.51
N VAL A 34 15.11 -9.71 8.12
CA VAL A 34 13.99 -9.55 9.04
C VAL A 34 12.66 -9.72 8.29
N ARG A 35 11.78 -10.52 8.86
CA ARG A 35 10.46 -10.83 8.31
C ARG A 35 9.38 -10.28 9.23
N GLY A 36 8.27 -9.86 8.65
CA GLY A 36 7.18 -9.36 9.45
C GLY A 36 5.83 -9.39 8.75
N ALA A 37 4.82 -9.17 9.55
CA ALA A 37 3.43 -9.06 9.14
C ALA A 37 2.86 -7.71 9.58
N SER A 38 2.36 -6.93 8.63
CA SER A 38 1.56 -5.73 8.91
C SER A 38 0.09 -6.10 8.88
N VAL A 39 -0.59 -5.97 10.01
CA VAL A 39 -2.00 -6.36 10.17
C VAL A 39 -2.90 -5.41 9.40
N ASN A 40 -3.86 -5.96 8.70
CA ASN A 40 -4.87 -5.19 7.99
C ASN A 40 -6.01 -4.79 8.94
N ALA A 41 -6.02 -3.55 9.38
CA ALA A 41 -7.06 -3.05 10.28
C ALA A 41 -8.48 -2.98 9.66
N LEU A 42 -8.60 -3.17 8.32
CA LEU A 42 -9.91 -3.38 7.68
C LEU A 42 -10.48 -4.79 7.98
N ARG A 43 -9.67 -5.71 8.52
CA ARG A 43 -10.06 -7.10 8.81
C ARG A 43 -10.17 -7.35 10.30
N CYS A 44 -9.15 -7.00 11.06
CA CYS A 44 -9.08 -7.25 12.50
C CYS A 44 -8.08 -6.30 13.18
N THR A 45 -8.15 -6.23 14.49
CA THR A 45 -7.14 -5.54 15.30
C THR A 45 -5.86 -6.39 15.39
N PRO A 46 -4.70 -5.76 15.71
CA PRO A 46 -3.46 -6.51 15.97
C PRO A 46 -3.61 -7.57 17.06
N GLN A 47 -4.37 -7.31 18.11
CA GLN A 47 -4.63 -8.24 19.20
C GLN A 47 -5.45 -9.46 18.73
N GLN A 48 -6.49 -9.22 17.92
CA GLN A 48 -7.29 -10.30 17.33
C GLN A 48 -6.44 -11.14 16.38
N PHE A 49 -5.62 -10.51 15.55
CA PHE A 49 -4.71 -11.21 14.66
C PHE A 49 -3.71 -12.10 15.42
N ALA A 50 -3.10 -11.56 16.49
CA ALA A 50 -2.15 -12.30 17.32
C ALA A 50 -2.78 -13.51 18.01
N ALA A 51 -4.08 -13.43 18.35
CA ALA A 51 -4.81 -14.56 18.94
C ALA A 51 -5.17 -15.66 17.91
N LEU A 52 -5.26 -15.31 16.63
CA LEU A 52 -5.64 -16.23 15.54
C LEU A 52 -4.43 -16.84 14.81
N ALA A 53 -3.27 -16.17 14.85
CA ALA A 53 -2.08 -16.62 14.13
C ALA A 53 -1.54 -17.95 14.68
N ASP A 54 -1.22 -18.89 13.79
CA ASP A 54 -0.61 -20.18 14.09
C ASP A 54 0.92 -20.18 13.94
N PHE A 55 1.53 -19.00 13.85
CA PHE A 55 2.97 -18.78 13.78
C PHE A 55 3.42 -17.73 14.80
N PRO A 56 4.69 -17.76 15.23
CA PRO A 56 5.18 -16.86 16.27
C PRO A 56 5.18 -15.41 15.82
N LEU A 57 4.74 -14.52 16.73
CA LEU A 57 4.67 -13.08 16.51
C LEU A 57 5.33 -12.35 17.68
N GLU A 58 6.18 -11.37 17.36
CA GLU A 58 6.73 -10.42 18.31
C GLU A 58 6.29 -9.01 17.90
N ALA A 59 5.87 -8.18 18.84
CA ALA A 59 5.44 -6.81 18.53
C ALA A 59 6.58 -6.02 17.88
N SER A 60 6.29 -5.34 16.77
CA SER A 60 7.27 -4.47 16.13
C SER A 60 7.48 -3.20 16.95
N PRO A 61 8.72 -2.75 17.17
CA PRO A 61 8.98 -1.45 17.80
C PRO A 61 8.63 -0.26 16.89
N PHE A 62 8.46 -0.49 15.57
CA PHE A 62 8.34 0.56 14.56
C PHE A 62 6.90 0.96 14.23
N CYS A 63 5.95 0.06 14.46
CA CYS A 63 4.55 0.32 14.12
C CYS A 63 3.63 -0.58 14.97
N PRO A 64 2.61 -0.03 15.65
CA PRO A 64 1.71 -0.80 16.51
C PRO A 64 0.90 -1.88 15.78
N SER A 65 0.70 -1.74 14.48
CA SER A 65 -0.02 -2.74 13.65
C SER A 65 0.90 -3.78 13.01
N ALA A 66 2.20 -3.76 13.29
CA ALA A 66 3.17 -4.67 12.70
C ALA A 66 3.77 -5.63 13.75
N PHE A 67 4.14 -6.80 13.27
CA PHE A 67 4.83 -7.84 14.02
C PHE A 67 6.10 -8.28 13.30
N VAL A 68 7.13 -8.59 14.07
CA VAL A 68 8.25 -9.41 13.62
C VAL A 68 7.82 -10.87 13.63
N VAL A 69 8.19 -11.64 12.61
CA VAL A 69 7.97 -13.07 12.53
C VAL A 69 9.32 -13.79 12.67
N PRO A 70 9.68 -14.28 13.85
CA PRO A 70 10.99 -14.89 14.12
C PRO A 70 11.08 -16.33 13.61
N GLN A 71 10.65 -16.56 12.38
CA GLN A 71 10.64 -17.85 11.71
C GLN A 71 11.36 -17.75 10.35
N PRO A 72 12.59 -18.25 10.21
CA PRO A 72 13.40 -18.05 9.00
C PRO A 72 12.82 -18.67 7.72
N ASP A 73 12.07 -19.76 7.83
CA ASP A 73 11.45 -20.49 6.71
C ASP A 73 9.98 -20.11 6.48
N TRP A 74 9.48 -19.08 7.18
CA TRP A 74 8.10 -18.60 7.03
C TRP A 74 7.81 -18.19 5.57
N LYS A 75 6.72 -18.76 5.04
CA LYS A 75 6.26 -18.54 3.65
C LYS A 75 4.87 -17.91 3.65
N PRO A 76 4.79 -16.59 3.91
CA PRO A 76 3.51 -15.90 4.06
C PRO A 76 2.59 -16.05 2.84
N GLY A 77 3.14 -16.07 1.62
CA GLY A 77 2.36 -16.21 0.39
C GLY A 77 1.57 -17.52 0.26
N ARG A 78 1.81 -18.51 1.13
CA ARG A 78 1.04 -19.77 1.17
C ARG A 78 0.00 -19.81 2.29
N HIS A 79 0.05 -18.85 3.19
CA HIS A 79 -0.80 -18.83 4.38
C HIS A 79 -2.23 -18.38 4.03
N PRO A 80 -3.30 -19.07 4.49
CA PRO A 80 -4.68 -18.67 4.20
C PRO A 80 -5.01 -17.24 4.59
N TYR A 81 -4.52 -16.74 5.73
CA TYR A 81 -4.73 -15.37 6.16
C TYR A 81 -4.05 -14.33 5.25
N HIS A 82 -2.94 -14.69 4.59
CA HIS A 82 -2.36 -13.82 3.56
C HIS A 82 -3.29 -13.73 2.35
N HIS A 83 -3.84 -14.85 1.89
CA HIS A 83 -4.81 -14.89 0.78
C HIS A 83 -6.11 -14.14 1.13
N ALA A 84 -6.54 -14.20 2.39
CA ALA A 84 -7.70 -13.48 2.90
C ALA A 84 -7.43 -11.98 3.15
N GLY A 85 -6.19 -11.52 2.97
CA GLY A 85 -5.81 -10.13 3.19
C GLY A 85 -5.86 -9.69 4.65
N ALA A 86 -5.75 -10.62 5.62
CA ALA A 86 -5.70 -10.29 7.05
C ALA A 86 -4.39 -9.60 7.44
N PHE A 87 -3.32 -9.85 6.69
CA PHE A 87 -2.04 -9.16 6.84
C PHE A 87 -1.33 -8.95 5.50
N TYR A 88 -0.41 -8.01 5.49
CA TYR A 88 0.58 -7.81 4.44
C TYR A 88 1.95 -8.29 4.93
N ALA A 89 2.63 -9.16 4.15
CA ALA A 89 3.99 -9.58 4.47
C ALA A 89 4.96 -8.43 4.18
N GLN A 90 5.48 -7.81 5.20
CA GLN A 90 6.31 -6.61 5.11
C GLN A 90 7.41 -6.66 6.18
N GLU A 91 8.58 -6.20 5.84
CA GLU A 91 9.63 -5.94 6.81
C GLU A 91 9.15 -4.89 7.81
N PRO A 92 9.31 -5.10 9.13
CA PRO A 92 8.65 -4.27 10.13
C PRO A 92 9.01 -2.78 10.08
N SER A 93 10.28 -2.41 9.79
CA SER A 93 10.68 -1.01 9.68
C SER A 93 10.01 -0.28 8.50
N ALA A 94 9.70 -1.03 7.42
CA ALA A 94 9.00 -0.49 6.26
C ALA A 94 7.55 -0.06 6.54
N SER A 95 6.99 -0.41 7.71
CA SER A 95 5.65 0.02 8.13
C SER A 95 5.65 1.40 8.82
N ALA A 96 6.78 1.87 9.30
CA ALA A 96 6.89 3.12 10.06
C ALA A 96 6.49 4.39 9.26
N PRO A 97 6.89 4.58 7.99
CA PRO A 97 6.55 5.80 7.25
C PRO A 97 5.05 6.04 7.11
N ALA A 98 4.26 4.98 6.85
CA ALA A 98 2.81 5.10 6.74
C ALA A 98 2.15 5.48 8.08
N ALA A 99 2.66 4.96 9.20
CA ALA A 99 2.19 5.32 10.54
C ALA A 99 2.51 6.78 10.90
N LEU A 100 3.71 7.28 10.51
CA LEU A 100 4.11 8.67 10.75
C LEU A 100 3.29 9.70 9.99
N LEU A 101 2.63 9.30 8.89
CA LEU A 101 1.82 10.20 8.07
C LEU A 101 0.55 10.67 8.77
N ASP A 102 0.11 9.98 9.82
CA ASP A 102 -1.03 10.38 10.66
C ASP A 102 -2.32 10.58 9.85
N VAL A 103 -2.74 9.52 9.18
CA VAL A 103 -3.93 9.50 8.33
C VAL A 103 -5.18 9.22 9.14
N HIS A 104 -6.25 10.00 8.89
CA HIS A 104 -7.55 9.86 9.53
C HIS A 104 -8.67 9.68 8.51
N PRO A 105 -9.81 9.07 8.90
CA PRO A 105 -10.98 8.93 8.04
C PRO A 105 -11.45 10.26 7.44
N GLY A 106 -11.79 10.25 6.16
CA GLY A 106 -12.28 11.43 5.44
C GLY A 106 -11.21 12.22 4.69
N MET A 107 -9.92 11.99 4.96
CA MET A 107 -8.80 12.68 4.31
C MET A 107 -8.64 12.27 2.83
N ARG A 108 -8.03 13.17 2.07
CA ARG A 108 -7.48 12.90 0.74
C ARG A 108 -6.00 12.58 0.87
N VAL A 109 -5.63 11.37 0.54
CA VAL A 109 -4.28 10.83 0.73
C VAL A 109 -3.70 10.42 -0.61
N ALA A 110 -2.40 10.69 -0.84
CA ALA A 110 -1.67 10.16 -1.97
C ALA A 110 -0.45 9.35 -1.53
N ASP A 111 -0.21 8.23 -2.19
CA ASP A 111 1.01 7.44 -2.13
C ASP A 111 1.60 7.44 -3.54
N LEU A 112 2.72 8.16 -3.73
CA LEU A 112 3.22 8.46 -5.08
C LEU A 112 4.12 7.37 -5.66
N CYS A 113 4.66 6.48 -4.82
CA CYS A 113 5.53 5.36 -5.19
C CYS A 113 5.02 4.08 -4.53
N ALA A 114 3.75 3.76 -4.76
CA ALA A 114 2.93 2.89 -3.92
C ALA A 114 3.27 1.39 -3.99
N ALA A 115 3.86 0.90 -5.10
CA ALA A 115 4.08 -0.53 -5.27
C ALA A 115 5.20 -1.08 -4.37
N PRO A 116 5.00 -2.28 -3.81
CA PRO A 116 3.96 -3.26 -4.13
C PRO A 116 2.66 -3.14 -3.31
N GLY A 117 2.50 -2.13 -2.41
CA GLY A 117 1.23 -1.86 -1.73
C GLY A 117 1.19 -2.07 -0.22
N GLY A 118 2.33 -2.35 0.43
CA GLY A 118 2.39 -2.54 1.88
C GLY A 118 2.02 -1.28 2.66
N LYS A 119 2.71 -0.16 2.41
CA LYS A 119 2.43 1.14 3.00
C LYS A 119 1.05 1.67 2.55
N THR A 120 0.72 1.51 1.27
CA THR A 120 -0.60 1.87 0.71
C THR A 120 -1.75 1.18 1.44
N SER A 121 -1.60 -0.12 1.77
CA SER A 121 -2.62 -0.88 2.52
C SER A 121 -2.82 -0.34 3.93
N GLN A 122 -1.75 0.11 4.59
CA GLN A 122 -1.82 0.75 5.91
C GLN A 122 -2.56 2.09 5.83
N LEU A 123 -2.27 2.92 4.82
CA LEU A 123 -2.97 4.19 4.58
C LEU A 123 -4.46 3.96 4.30
N ALA A 124 -4.79 2.96 3.47
CA ALA A 124 -6.18 2.58 3.21
C ALA A 124 -6.91 2.12 4.47
N ALA A 125 -6.24 1.35 5.33
CA ALA A 125 -6.78 0.90 6.61
C ALA A 125 -7.02 2.07 7.58
N ALA A 126 -6.10 3.03 7.65
CA ALA A 126 -6.24 4.24 8.47
C ALA A 126 -7.41 5.13 8.01
N LEU A 127 -7.70 5.19 6.72
CA LEU A 127 -8.88 5.86 6.17
C LEU A 127 -10.20 5.15 6.53
N ALA A 128 -10.17 3.90 6.97
CA ALA A 128 -11.33 3.11 7.41
C ALA A 128 -12.51 3.13 6.41
N GLY A 129 -12.23 3.14 5.10
CA GLY A 129 -13.24 3.21 4.04
C GLY A 129 -13.82 4.60 3.78
N HIS A 130 -13.35 5.65 4.46
CA HIS A 130 -13.78 7.04 4.26
C HIS A 130 -12.67 7.87 3.59
N GLY A 131 -13.05 8.91 2.82
CA GLY A 131 -12.08 9.69 2.05
C GLY A 131 -11.61 8.98 0.78
N VAL A 132 -10.44 9.37 0.25
CA VAL A 132 -9.88 8.79 -0.97
C VAL A 132 -8.37 8.62 -0.86
N LEU A 133 -7.88 7.50 -1.38
CA LEU A 133 -6.45 7.20 -1.51
C LEU A 133 -6.07 7.13 -3.00
N LEU A 134 -5.25 8.06 -3.46
CA LEU A 134 -4.55 7.94 -4.74
C LEU A 134 -3.28 7.11 -4.53
N ALA A 135 -3.19 5.97 -5.18
CA ALA A 135 -2.03 5.08 -5.12
C ALA A 135 -1.40 5.01 -6.52
N ASN A 136 -0.22 5.60 -6.68
CA ASN A 136 0.47 5.69 -7.95
C ASN A 136 1.72 4.81 -8.01
N GLU A 137 1.97 4.26 -9.19
CA GLU A 137 3.22 3.59 -9.49
C GLU A 137 3.57 3.82 -10.97
N PHE A 138 4.80 4.28 -11.22
CA PHE A 138 5.27 4.61 -12.58
C PHE A 138 5.49 3.37 -13.45
N VAL A 139 6.02 2.28 -12.87
CA VAL A 139 6.31 1.04 -13.60
C VAL A 139 5.06 0.19 -13.74
N ALA A 140 4.57 0.01 -14.96
CA ALA A 140 3.28 -0.64 -15.25
C ALA A 140 3.15 -2.05 -14.64
N ALA A 141 4.18 -2.88 -14.71
CA ALA A 141 4.14 -4.22 -14.10
C ALA A 141 4.02 -4.17 -12.57
N ARG A 142 4.65 -3.19 -11.91
CA ARG A 142 4.54 -2.98 -10.47
C ARG A 142 3.18 -2.37 -10.09
N ALA A 143 2.62 -1.50 -10.93
CA ALA A 143 1.29 -0.92 -10.74
C ALA A 143 0.19 -2.01 -10.80
N ASP A 144 0.34 -3.03 -11.65
CA ASP A 144 -0.59 -4.16 -11.66
C ASP A 144 -0.47 -5.03 -10.39
N VAL A 145 0.75 -5.23 -9.87
CA VAL A 145 0.97 -5.90 -8.56
C VAL A 145 0.31 -5.11 -7.42
N LEU A 146 0.47 -3.78 -7.40
CA LEU A 146 -0.18 -2.88 -6.44
C LEU A 146 -1.71 -3.06 -6.49
N ARG A 147 -2.29 -3.00 -7.68
CA ARG A 147 -3.73 -3.19 -7.90
C ARG A 147 -4.22 -4.52 -7.32
N GLN A 148 -3.53 -5.62 -7.62
CA GLN A 148 -3.87 -6.96 -7.11
C GLN A 148 -3.75 -7.05 -5.58
N ASN A 149 -2.72 -6.45 -4.98
CA ASN A 149 -2.55 -6.43 -3.54
C ASN A 149 -3.66 -5.63 -2.85
N LEU A 150 -4.05 -4.46 -3.37
CA LEU A 150 -5.16 -3.68 -2.81
C LEU A 150 -6.51 -4.42 -2.95
N GLU A 151 -6.71 -5.18 -4.01
CA GLU A 151 -7.89 -6.06 -4.15
C GLU A 151 -7.89 -7.16 -3.08
N ARG A 152 -6.76 -7.85 -2.90
CA ARG A 152 -6.60 -8.89 -1.86
C ARG A 152 -6.82 -8.34 -0.45
N MET A 153 -6.30 -7.15 -0.16
CA MET A 153 -6.49 -6.47 1.12
C MET A 153 -7.91 -5.93 1.34
N GLY A 154 -8.78 -5.99 0.33
CA GLY A 154 -10.18 -5.53 0.40
C GLY A 154 -10.34 -4.02 0.48
N VAL A 155 -9.40 -3.27 -0.07
CA VAL A 155 -9.42 -1.81 -0.10
C VAL A 155 -10.55 -1.31 -1.01
N THR A 156 -11.40 -0.40 -0.52
CA THR A 156 -12.59 0.08 -1.22
C THR A 156 -12.47 1.52 -1.74
N ASN A 157 -11.62 2.32 -1.13
CA ASN A 157 -11.53 3.78 -1.32
C ASN A 157 -10.27 4.21 -2.09
N ALA A 158 -9.63 3.30 -2.84
CA ALA A 158 -8.43 3.60 -3.59
C ALA A 158 -8.69 3.85 -5.08
N ILE A 159 -7.93 4.80 -5.64
CA ILE A 159 -7.73 5.03 -7.06
C ILE A 159 -6.28 4.65 -7.38
N VAL A 160 -6.09 3.64 -8.21
CA VAL A 160 -4.77 3.16 -8.62
C VAL A 160 -4.43 3.75 -9.99
N THR A 161 -3.30 4.44 -10.09
CA THR A 161 -2.80 5.05 -11.32
C THR A 161 -1.44 4.48 -11.71
N ASN A 162 -1.18 4.47 -13.01
CA ASN A 162 0.13 4.20 -13.57
C ASN A 162 0.57 5.44 -14.34
N GLU A 163 1.14 6.40 -13.61
CA GLU A 163 1.43 7.73 -14.13
C GLU A 163 2.77 8.26 -13.63
N ASP A 164 3.29 9.20 -14.39
CA ASP A 164 4.35 10.09 -13.96
C ASP A 164 3.85 11.07 -12.90
N THR A 165 4.64 11.33 -11.87
CA THR A 165 4.25 12.23 -10.77
C THR A 165 4.06 13.67 -11.22
N ALA A 166 4.76 14.15 -12.25
CA ALA A 166 4.55 15.47 -12.82
C ALA A 166 3.14 15.62 -13.45
N ARG A 167 2.63 14.55 -14.09
CA ARG A 167 1.25 14.54 -14.59
C ARG A 167 0.21 14.56 -13.46
N LEU A 168 0.50 13.88 -12.35
CA LEU A 168 -0.35 13.93 -11.17
C LEU A 168 -0.34 15.33 -10.54
N ALA A 169 0.83 15.95 -10.40
CA ALA A 169 0.95 17.31 -9.88
C ALA A 169 0.18 18.34 -10.75
N ALA A 170 0.25 18.20 -12.06
CA ALA A 170 -0.52 19.04 -12.99
C ALA A 170 -2.05 18.80 -12.89
N ALA A 171 -2.48 17.57 -12.56
CA ALA A 171 -3.88 17.19 -12.45
C ALA A 171 -4.50 17.57 -11.09
N TYR A 172 -3.72 17.48 -10.02
CA TYR A 172 -4.20 17.57 -8.64
C TYR A 172 -3.42 18.55 -7.77
N PRO A 173 -3.18 19.80 -8.20
CA PRO A 173 -2.43 20.78 -7.42
C PRO A 173 -3.19 21.11 -6.12
N GLY A 174 -2.51 21.03 -4.97
CA GLY A 174 -3.07 21.37 -3.66
C GLY A 174 -4.26 20.52 -3.21
N GLN A 175 -4.41 19.30 -3.68
CA GLN A 175 -5.60 18.48 -3.43
C GLN A 175 -5.50 17.52 -2.25
N PHE A 176 -4.32 17.23 -1.73
CA PHE A 176 -4.12 16.18 -0.73
C PHE A 176 -3.77 16.73 0.63
N ASP A 177 -4.41 16.18 1.67
CA ASP A 177 -4.14 16.48 3.07
C ASP A 177 -2.85 15.78 3.55
N ARG A 178 -2.57 14.60 2.97
CA ARG A 178 -1.45 13.72 3.31
C ARG A 178 -0.81 13.15 2.06
N ILE A 179 0.51 13.19 1.98
CA ILE A 179 1.26 12.56 0.89
C ILE A 179 2.37 11.70 1.46
N LEU A 180 2.44 10.44 1.01
CA LEU A 180 3.57 9.55 1.22
C LEU A 180 4.44 9.55 -0.04
N VAL A 181 5.74 9.76 0.14
CA VAL A 181 6.77 9.55 -0.87
C VAL A 181 7.75 8.51 -0.31
N ASP A 182 7.47 7.24 -0.55
CA ASP A 182 8.43 6.16 -0.32
C ASP A 182 9.30 6.06 -1.57
N ALA A 183 10.34 6.90 -1.62
CA ALA A 183 11.03 7.22 -2.85
C ALA A 183 11.76 6.02 -3.47
N PRO A 184 11.77 5.89 -4.81
CA PRO A 184 12.71 5.00 -5.48
C PRO A 184 14.13 5.37 -5.08
N CYS A 185 14.87 4.43 -4.52
CA CYS A 185 16.18 4.67 -3.92
C CYS A 185 17.19 3.58 -4.33
N SER A 186 18.44 3.78 -3.98
CA SER A 186 19.53 2.81 -4.24
C SER A 186 19.36 1.48 -3.49
N GLY A 187 18.46 1.42 -2.51
CA GLY A 187 17.99 0.17 -1.89
C GLY A 187 19.04 -0.52 -1.01
N GLU A 188 19.90 0.21 -0.33
CA GLU A 188 20.98 -0.34 0.50
C GLU A 188 20.46 -1.23 1.65
N GLY A 189 19.26 -0.89 2.21
CA GLY A 189 18.56 -1.75 3.16
C GLY A 189 18.04 -3.07 2.56
N MET A 190 18.18 -3.27 1.24
CA MET A 190 17.78 -4.50 0.56
C MET A 190 18.95 -5.47 0.32
N PHE A 191 20.20 -5.10 0.65
CA PHE A 191 21.38 -5.93 0.41
C PHE A 191 21.28 -7.34 1.01
N ARG A 192 20.58 -7.50 2.13
CA ARG A 192 20.37 -8.82 2.77
C ARG A 192 19.26 -9.64 2.12
N LYS A 193 18.37 -9.00 1.37
CA LYS A 193 17.18 -9.63 0.78
C LYS A 193 17.35 -9.96 -0.68
N GLU A 194 18.04 -9.08 -1.41
CA GLU A 194 18.14 -9.13 -2.88
C GLU A 194 19.58 -9.00 -3.34
N SER A 195 20.13 -10.07 -3.89
CA SER A 195 21.49 -10.06 -4.45
C SER A 195 21.66 -9.04 -5.58
N VAL A 196 20.58 -8.75 -6.32
CA VAL A 196 20.57 -7.73 -7.38
C VAL A 196 20.88 -6.34 -6.84
N ALA A 197 20.42 -6.00 -5.62
CA ALA A 197 20.74 -4.73 -4.99
C ALA A 197 22.24 -4.54 -4.78
N VAL A 198 22.96 -5.62 -4.45
CA VAL A 198 24.43 -5.60 -4.29
C VAL A 198 25.15 -5.48 -5.64
N THR A 199 24.70 -6.24 -6.65
CA THR A 199 25.40 -6.33 -7.95
C THR A 199 25.19 -5.13 -8.86
N GLN A 200 24.09 -4.39 -8.67
CA GLN A 200 23.78 -3.19 -9.46
C GLN A 200 24.15 -1.87 -8.75
N TYR A 201 24.75 -1.97 -7.57
CA TYR A 201 25.08 -0.81 -6.76
C TYR A 201 26.34 -0.10 -7.30
N ASP A 202 26.15 1.12 -7.75
CA ASP A 202 27.20 2.00 -8.27
C ASP A 202 26.89 3.48 -8.06
N GLN A 203 27.85 4.38 -8.27
CA GLN A 203 27.64 5.82 -8.14
C GLN A 203 26.57 6.36 -9.12
N PRO A 204 26.51 5.96 -10.40
CA PRO A 204 25.42 6.36 -11.28
C PRO A 204 24.01 6.00 -10.79
N LEU A 205 23.85 4.87 -10.08
CA LEU A 205 22.56 4.52 -9.46
C LEU A 205 22.18 5.51 -8.36
N LEU A 206 23.11 5.81 -7.45
CA LEU A 206 22.92 6.80 -6.37
C LEU A 206 22.51 8.16 -6.94
N ASP A 207 23.23 8.66 -7.96
CA ASP A 207 22.96 9.96 -8.58
C ASP A 207 21.59 9.99 -9.24
N ARG A 208 21.20 8.92 -9.95
CA ARG A 208 19.86 8.81 -10.57
C ARG A 208 18.74 8.76 -9.54
N CYS A 209 18.94 8.00 -8.46
CA CYS A 209 17.93 7.88 -7.40
C CYS A 209 17.74 9.22 -6.67
N ALA A 210 18.83 9.91 -6.34
CA ALA A 210 18.77 11.22 -5.71
C ALA A 210 18.05 12.25 -6.61
N ALA A 211 18.36 12.29 -7.91
CA ALA A 211 17.69 13.18 -8.85
C ALA A 211 16.19 12.87 -8.99
N LEU A 212 15.82 11.59 -9.08
CA LEU A 212 14.42 11.17 -9.16
C LEU A 212 13.67 11.47 -7.85
N GLY A 213 14.29 11.25 -6.69
CA GLY A 213 13.72 11.61 -5.39
C GLY A 213 13.43 13.12 -5.29
N ALA A 214 14.34 13.97 -5.78
CA ALA A 214 14.15 15.42 -5.86
C ALA A 214 12.92 15.78 -6.70
N GLU A 215 12.81 15.22 -7.89
CA GLU A 215 11.67 15.48 -8.79
C GLU A 215 10.33 15.06 -8.16
N ILE A 216 10.29 13.89 -7.54
CA ILE A 216 9.07 13.40 -6.88
C ILE A 216 8.68 14.30 -5.70
N LEU A 217 9.65 14.78 -4.91
CA LEU A 217 9.39 15.72 -3.82
C LEU A 217 8.80 17.05 -4.31
N GLU A 218 9.34 17.63 -5.41
CA GLU A 218 8.78 18.85 -6.03
C GLU A 218 7.31 18.61 -6.46
N ASN A 219 7.03 17.49 -7.10
CA ASN A 219 5.69 17.13 -7.52
C ASN A 219 4.75 16.93 -6.32
N ALA A 220 5.23 16.29 -5.26
CA ALA A 220 4.48 16.11 -4.02
C ALA A 220 4.15 17.45 -3.34
N ALA A 221 5.11 18.38 -3.28
CA ALA A 221 4.91 19.72 -2.73
C ALA A 221 3.81 20.51 -3.47
N ALA A 222 3.76 20.38 -4.81
CA ALA A 222 2.72 20.97 -5.62
C ALA A 222 1.33 20.35 -5.38
N MET A 223 1.26 19.05 -5.07
CA MET A 223 0.00 18.33 -4.82
C MET A 223 -0.52 18.51 -3.40
N LEU A 224 0.33 18.87 -2.45
CA LEU A 224 -0.03 19.00 -1.04
C LEU A 224 -0.81 20.28 -0.77
N ALA A 225 -1.93 20.17 -0.08
CA ALA A 225 -2.74 21.31 0.36
C ALA A 225 -2.01 22.14 1.42
N PRO A 226 -2.32 23.45 1.56
CA PRO A 226 -1.88 24.24 2.70
C PRO A 226 -2.25 23.55 4.03
N GLY A 227 -1.32 23.52 4.99
CA GLY A 227 -1.46 22.79 6.25
C GLY A 227 -1.29 21.27 6.15
N GLY A 228 -1.10 20.74 4.94
CA GLY A 228 -0.93 19.31 4.70
C GLY A 228 0.40 18.77 5.23
N ILE A 229 0.48 17.44 5.36
CA ILE A 229 1.67 16.71 5.82
C ILE A 229 2.18 15.80 4.71
N LEU A 230 3.50 15.81 4.51
CA LEU A 230 4.24 14.93 3.64
C LEU A 230 5.22 14.10 4.48
N VAL A 231 5.23 12.78 4.28
CA VAL A 231 6.30 11.91 4.77
C VAL A 231 7.12 11.44 3.60
N TYR A 232 8.40 11.72 3.66
CA TYR A 232 9.41 11.20 2.74
C TYR A 232 10.14 10.04 3.42
N SER A 233 10.34 8.94 2.70
CA SER A 233 11.08 7.79 3.20
C SER A 233 11.87 7.11 2.10
N THR A 234 12.95 6.42 2.51
CA THR A 234 13.77 5.56 1.66
C THR A 234 14.16 4.30 2.42
N CYS A 235 14.57 3.26 1.70
CA CYS A 235 15.24 2.10 2.27
C CYS A 235 16.75 2.13 1.95
N THR A 236 17.38 3.30 2.00
CA THR A 236 18.82 3.48 1.80
C THR A 236 19.46 4.19 3.00
N PHE A 237 20.79 4.28 3.00
CA PHE A 237 21.57 5.06 3.97
C PHE A 237 22.29 6.23 3.29
N ALA A 238 22.15 6.38 1.96
CA ALA A 238 22.87 7.34 1.15
C ALA A 238 22.49 8.80 1.51
N PRO A 239 23.45 9.65 1.91
CA PRO A 239 23.18 11.02 2.35
C PRO A 239 22.42 11.86 1.31
N GLY A 240 22.75 11.72 0.02
CA GLY A 240 22.13 12.48 -1.07
C GLY A 240 20.68 12.06 -1.37
N GLU A 241 20.27 10.88 -0.90
CA GLU A 241 18.89 10.39 -1.03
C GLU A 241 18.08 10.62 0.27
N ASP A 242 18.75 10.97 1.38
CA ASP A 242 18.16 11.08 2.73
C ASP A 242 18.23 12.52 3.26
N GLU A 243 19.08 12.81 4.28
CA GLU A 243 19.15 14.15 4.90
C GLU A 243 19.56 15.24 3.90
N GLY A 244 20.48 14.95 3.00
CA GLY A 244 20.91 15.90 1.95
C GLY A 244 19.74 16.25 1.02
N GLN A 245 18.90 15.29 0.69
CA GLN A 245 17.71 15.49 -0.12
C GLN A 245 16.70 16.42 0.59
N ILE A 246 16.44 16.17 1.86
CA ILE A 246 15.51 16.98 2.66
C ILE A 246 16.07 18.39 2.90
N ALA A 247 17.36 18.51 3.18
CA ALA A 247 18.02 19.79 3.36
C ALA A 247 17.95 20.67 2.09
N ALA A 248 18.25 20.07 0.94
CA ALA A 248 18.15 20.76 -0.35
C ALA A 248 16.70 21.14 -0.71
N PHE A 249 15.72 20.28 -0.38
CA PHE A 249 14.30 20.58 -0.57
C PHE A 249 13.87 21.79 0.29
N LEU A 250 14.13 21.78 1.59
CA LEU A 250 13.74 22.86 2.50
C LEU A 250 14.41 24.20 2.16
N ALA A 251 15.62 24.17 1.63
CA ALA A 251 16.29 25.39 1.17
C ALA A 251 15.54 26.07 -0.02
N ARG A 252 14.81 25.31 -0.82
CA ARG A 252 14.00 25.82 -1.94
C ARG A 252 12.55 26.12 -1.55
N HIS A 253 12.06 25.49 -0.47
CA HIS A 253 10.66 25.53 -0.04
C HIS A 253 10.50 26.09 1.36
N PRO A 254 10.61 27.44 1.55
CA PRO A 254 10.49 28.06 2.86
C PRO A 254 9.08 27.91 3.49
N GLU A 255 8.09 27.54 2.68
CA GLU A 255 6.74 27.22 3.14
C GLU A 255 6.62 25.83 3.80
N PHE A 256 7.68 25.04 3.83
CA PHE A 256 7.73 23.76 4.52
C PHE A 256 8.57 23.81 5.79
N THR A 257 8.11 23.08 6.80
CA THR A 257 8.83 22.91 8.07
C THR A 257 9.08 21.43 8.32
N LEU A 258 10.28 21.07 8.75
CA LEU A 258 10.60 19.73 9.23
C LEU A 258 9.98 19.50 10.60
N CYS A 259 9.12 18.50 10.73
CA CYS A 259 8.50 18.11 11.99
C CYS A 259 9.47 17.29 12.84
N ASP A 260 9.50 17.57 14.13
CA ASP A 260 10.33 16.81 15.09
C ASP A 260 9.76 15.38 15.30
N LEU A 261 10.52 14.38 14.90
CA LEU A 261 10.23 12.97 15.13
C LEU A 261 10.94 12.38 16.36
N SER A 262 11.58 13.18 17.21
CA SER A 262 12.31 12.69 18.39
C SER A 262 11.44 11.89 19.36
N GLY A 263 10.14 12.20 19.40
CA GLY A 263 9.14 11.53 20.24
C GLY A 263 8.55 10.23 19.67
N CYS A 264 8.96 9.75 18.48
CA CYS A 264 8.31 8.57 17.86
C CYS A 264 8.62 7.23 18.56
N GLY A 265 9.61 7.18 19.46
CA GLY A 265 9.91 6.03 20.32
C GLY A 265 10.70 4.89 19.63
N PHE A 266 11.16 5.08 18.39
CA PHE A 266 11.94 4.08 17.65
C PHE A 266 13.05 4.74 16.80
N GLY A 267 14.02 3.92 16.40
CA GLY A 267 15.13 4.33 15.54
C GLY A 267 16.04 5.37 16.19
N GLN A 268 16.91 5.94 15.40
CA GLN A 268 17.89 6.93 15.82
C GLN A 268 17.69 8.25 15.09
N PRO A 269 18.17 9.39 15.64
CA PRO A 269 18.12 10.68 14.95
C PRO A 269 18.88 10.61 13.62
N GLY A 270 18.46 11.43 12.65
CA GLY A 270 19.27 11.71 11.48
C GLY A 270 20.59 12.41 11.86
N GLU A 271 21.54 12.44 10.95
CA GLU A 271 22.92 12.85 11.22
C GLU A 271 23.30 14.13 10.45
N ALA A 272 23.79 15.14 11.17
CA ALA A 272 24.15 16.45 10.60
C ALA A 272 25.28 16.37 9.55
N ASN A 273 26.18 15.39 9.64
CA ASN A 273 27.26 15.18 8.67
C ASN A 273 26.78 14.55 7.36
N ARG A 274 25.45 14.33 7.18
CA ARG A 274 24.82 13.79 5.98
C ARG A 274 23.97 14.81 5.20
N THR A 275 23.89 16.05 5.69
CA THR A 275 23.01 17.09 5.11
C THR A 275 23.56 17.73 3.82
N GLY A 276 24.84 17.50 3.50
CA GLY A 276 25.52 18.17 2.39
C GLY A 276 25.75 19.66 2.68
N ASP A 277 25.49 20.50 1.66
CA ASP A 277 25.81 21.95 1.71
C ASP A 277 24.72 22.81 2.38
N TYR A 278 23.57 22.20 2.73
CA TYR A 278 22.43 22.93 3.26
C TYR A 278 22.21 22.61 4.75
N PRO A 279 21.86 23.65 5.57
CA PRO A 279 21.57 23.42 6.98
C PRO A 279 20.27 22.63 7.16
N LEU A 280 20.26 21.69 8.10
CA LEU A 280 19.09 20.90 8.49
C LEU A 280 19.20 20.58 9.98
N GLN A 281 18.07 20.64 10.68
CA GLN A 281 17.91 20.00 11.99
C GLN A 281 17.76 18.48 11.79
N ALA A 282 18.87 17.83 11.43
CA ALA A 282 18.86 16.43 11.03
C ALA A 282 18.33 15.50 12.12
N GLU A 283 18.49 15.87 13.40
CA GLU A 283 17.98 15.15 14.56
C GLU A 283 16.44 15.01 14.59
N TYR A 284 15.73 15.83 13.82
CA TYR A 284 14.28 15.72 13.65
C TYR A 284 13.88 14.60 12.66
N CYS A 285 14.79 14.17 11.79
CA CYS A 285 14.60 12.97 10.98
C CYS A 285 14.77 11.70 11.83
N ARG A 286 14.37 10.55 11.26
CA ARG A 286 14.60 9.25 11.86
C ARG A 286 15.27 8.29 10.88
N ARG A 287 16.24 7.55 11.45
CA ARG A 287 16.88 6.42 10.81
C ARG A 287 16.60 5.16 11.60
N ILE A 288 16.27 4.10 10.93
CA ILE A 288 16.26 2.75 11.49
C ILE A 288 17.49 2.05 10.93
N TRP A 289 18.43 1.74 11.80
CA TRP A 289 19.65 1.03 11.46
C TRP A 289 19.47 -0.48 11.66
N PRO A 290 20.34 -1.32 11.08
CA PRO A 290 20.33 -2.75 11.36
C PRO A 290 20.38 -3.10 12.85
N CYS A 291 21.16 -2.39 13.65
CA CYS A 291 21.23 -2.60 15.10
C CYS A 291 19.91 -2.32 15.84
N ASP A 292 18.99 -1.56 15.24
CA ASP A 292 17.66 -1.29 15.80
C ASP A 292 16.66 -2.43 15.49
N GLY A 293 17.09 -3.47 14.75
CA GLY A 293 16.26 -4.64 14.38
C GLY A 293 15.47 -4.49 13.08
N GLY A 294 15.80 -3.49 12.24
CA GLY A 294 15.28 -3.33 10.88
C GLY A 294 16.32 -3.62 9.81
N GLU A 295 15.94 -3.50 8.54
CA GLU A 295 16.88 -3.64 7.42
C GLU A 295 17.50 -2.30 7.01
N GLY A 296 16.94 -1.20 7.42
CA GLY A 296 17.35 0.16 7.11
C GLY A 296 16.21 0.99 6.52
N HIS A 297 15.92 2.11 7.18
CA HIS A 297 14.97 3.10 6.67
C HIS A 297 15.37 4.49 7.13
N PHE A 298 15.12 5.47 6.25
CA PHE A 298 15.15 6.89 6.57
C PHE A 298 13.75 7.47 6.47
N MET A 299 13.42 8.43 7.34
CA MET A 299 12.12 9.10 7.37
C MET A 299 12.27 10.56 7.75
N ALA A 300 11.59 11.43 7.00
CA ALA A 300 11.39 12.84 7.30
C ALA A 300 9.90 13.18 7.17
N LYS A 301 9.36 13.90 8.15
CA LYS A 301 7.97 14.38 8.14
C LYS A 301 8.00 15.89 7.96
N LEU A 302 7.33 16.37 6.92
CA LEU A 302 7.29 17.76 6.49
C LEU A 302 5.86 18.29 6.59
N GLN A 303 5.70 19.51 7.06
CA GLN A 303 4.42 20.21 7.10
C GLN A 303 4.47 21.46 6.23
N LYS A 304 3.51 21.60 5.34
CA LYS A 304 3.29 22.80 4.55
C LYS A 304 2.57 23.85 5.39
N ALA A 305 3.00 25.10 5.35
CA ALA A 305 2.36 26.20 6.07
C ALA A 305 0.86 26.31 5.73
N ALA A 306 0.04 26.57 6.73
CA ALA A 306 -1.41 26.68 6.54
C ALA A 306 -1.82 27.92 5.75
N ASP A 307 -1.00 28.95 5.75
CA ASP A 307 -1.15 30.21 5.00
C ASP A 307 -0.40 30.21 3.65
N ALA A 308 0.20 29.07 3.27
CA ALA A 308 0.78 28.92 1.95
C ALA A 308 -0.26 29.21 0.85
N PRO A 309 0.12 29.86 -0.25
CA PRO A 309 -0.84 30.15 -1.33
C PRO A 309 -1.54 28.88 -1.80
N ALA A 310 -2.88 28.92 -1.81
CA ALA A 310 -3.66 27.85 -2.41
C ALA A 310 -3.40 27.81 -3.92
N VAL A 311 -3.07 26.64 -4.44
CA VAL A 311 -2.90 26.46 -5.89
C VAL A 311 -4.29 26.33 -6.51
N GLU A 312 -4.67 27.28 -7.39
CA GLU A 312 -5.92 27.14 -8.13
C GLU A 312 -5.84 25.93 -9.08
N LEU A 313 -6.86 25.08 -9.04
CA LEU A 313 -7.04 24.06 -10.06
C LEU A 313 -7.03 24.74 -11.45
N PRO A 314 -6.33 24.18 -12.43
CA PRO A 314 -6.42 24.68 -13.79
C PRO A 314 -7.91 24.76 -14.16
N ARG A 315 -8.44 25.98 -14.34
CA ARG A 315 -9.82 26.16 -14.82
C ARG A 315 -9.89 25.40 -16.13
N GLY A 316 -10.49 24.22 -16.10
CA GLY A 316 -10.78 23.50 -17.32
C GLY A 316 -11.42 24.50 -18.24
N LYS A 317 -10.79 24.81 -19.38
CA LYS A 317 -11.51 25.53 -20.44
C LYS A 317 -12.81 24.78 -20.54
N ASN A 318 -13.93 25.45 -20.24
CA ASN A 318 -15.28 25.00 -20.56
C ASN A 318 -15.37 24.83 -22.07
N GLY A 319 -14.48 24.00 -22.61
CA GLY A 319 -14.68 23.44 -23.90
C GLY A 319 -16.00 22.70 -23.75
N LYS A 320 -17.03 23.15 -24.45
CA LYS A 320 -18.16 22.34 -24.83
C LYS A 320 -17.57 21.05 -25.40
N GLY A 321 -17.07 20.16 -24.49
CA GLY A 321 -16.70 18.83 -24.84
C GLY A 321 -17.93 18.31 -25.51
N LYS A 322 -17.83 17.98 -26.81
CA LYS A 322 -18.82 17.18 -27.49
C LYS A 322 -19.12 16.07 -26.51
N GLY A 323 -20.32 16.15 -25.89
CA GLY A 323 -20.71 15.28 -24.79
C GLY A 323 -20.38 13.85 -25.18
N GLY A 324 -19.27 13.34 -24.62
CA GLY A 324 -19.02 11.92 -24.67
C GLY A 324 -20.27 11.36 -24.04
N LYS A 325 -21.09 10.69 -24.85
CA LYS A 325 -22.30 10.01 -24.35
C LYS A 325 -21.83 9.20 -23.17
N THR A 326 -22.22 9.59 -21.95
CA THR A 326 -22.11 8.71 -20.78
C THR A 326 -22.54 7.35 -21.28
N PRO A 327 -21.73 6.29 -21.20
CA PRO A 327 -22.11 5.00 -21.74
C PRO A 327 -23.50 4.70 -21.19
N ARG A 328 -24.50 4.58 -22.05
CA ARG A 328 -25.86 4.25 -21.61
C ARG A 328 -25.72 2.89 -20.98
N VAL A 329 -25.81 2.85 -19.65
CA VAL A 329 -25.85 1.60 -18.91
C VAL A 329 -27.02 0.81 -19.49
N ASP A 330 -26.76 -0.38 -19.99
CA ASP A 330 -27.84 -1.25 -20.43
C ASP A 330 -28.78 -1.50 -19.24
N ALA A 331 -30.04 -1.11 -19.38
CA ALA A 331 -31.03 -1.22 -18.32
C ALA A 331 -31.15 -2.67 -17.80
N LYS A 332 -31.00 -3.67 -18.67
CA LYS A 332 -31.01 -5.09 -18.29
C LYS A 332 -29.77 -5.45 -17.46
N ALA A 333 -28.62 -4.90 -17.83
CA ALA A 333 -27.37 -5.13 -17.09
C ALA A 333 -27.44 -4.49 -15.68
N LEU A 334 -27.99 -3.27 -15.58
CA LEU A 334 -28.20 -2.61 -14.29
C LEU A 334 -29.23 -3.38 -13.42
N GLN A 335 -30.31 -3.87 -14.02
CA GLN A 335 -31.28 -4.72 -13.33
C GLN A 335 -30.66 -6.01 -12.80
N ALA A 336 -29.78 -6.66 -13.60
CA ALA A 336 -29.06 -7.86 -13.16
C ALA A 336 -28.15 -7.58 -11.94
N TRP A 337 -27.44 -6.44 -11.94
CA TRP A 337 -26.68 -5.99 -10.76
C TRP A 337 -27.59 -5.75 -9.56
N GLN A 338 -28.66 -4.98 -9.73
CA GLN A 338 -29.56 -4.64 -8.63
C GLN A 338 -30.20 -5.87 -7.99
N SER A 339 -30.60 -6.85 -8.82
CA SER A 339 -31.16 -8.10 -8.33
C SER A 339 -30.13 -8.90 -7.55
N PHE A 340 -28.92 -9.05 -8.11
CA PHE A 340 -27.81 -9.71 -7.44
C PHE A 340 -27.44 -9.00 -6.11
N ALA A 341 -27.30 -7.67 -6.12
CA ALA A 341 -26.92 -6.93 -4.93
C ALA A 341 -27.96 -7.06 -3.83
N LYS A 342 -29.27 -6.97 -4.14
CA LYS A 342 -30.34 -7.17 -3.16
C LYS A 342 -30.32 -8.55 -2.51
N GLU A 343 -29.96 -9.58 -3.26
CA GLU A 343 -29.93 -10.96 -2.79
C GLU A 343 -28.67 -11.24 -1.98
N VAL A 344 -27.49 -10.84 -2.48
CA VAL A 344 -26.19 -11.31 -1.98
C VAL A 344 -25.51 -10.27 -1.07
N PHE A 345 -25.64 -8.98 -1.39
CA PHE A 345 -25.05 -7.83 -0.66
C PHE A 345 -26.05 -6.70 -0.50
N PRO A 346 -27.09 -6.82 0.33
CA PRO A 346 -28.15 -5.81 0.46
C PRO A 346 -27.64 -4.41 0.80
N THR A 347 -26.55 -4.30 1.53
CA THR A 347 -25.87 -3.04 1.89
C THR A 347 -25.31 -2.28 0.68
N LEU A 348 -25.11 -2.96 -0.46
CA LEU A 348 -24.57 -2.38 -1.69
C LEU A 348 -25.66 -2.03 -2.72
N ALA A 349 -26.89 -2.46 -2.53
CA ALA A 349 -27.95 -2.34 -3.54
C ALA A 349 -28.28 -0.90 -3.96
N GLY A 350 -27.99 0.09 -3.12
CA GLY A 350 -28.20 1.51 -3.38
C GLY A 350 -26.94 2.34 -3.61
N GLN A 351 -25.75 1.71 -3.60
CA GLN A 351 -24.50 2.44 -3.75
C GLN A 351 -24.26 2.88 -5.21
N PRO A 352 -23.59 4.03 -5.42
CA PRO A 352 -23.20 4.49 -6.74
C PRO A 352 -22.34 3.45 -7.47
N ILE A 353 -22.67 3.22 -8.73
CA ILE A 353 -21.96 2.27 -9.57
C ILE A 353 -21.63 2.90 -10.92
N ALA A 354 -20.38 2.82 -11.32
CA ALA A 354 -19.92 3.21 -12.63
C ALA A 354 -19.88 1.98 -13.57
N VAL A 355 -20.00 2.22 -14.86
CA VAL A 355 -19.80 1.20 -15.91
C VAL A 355 -18.55 1.53 -16.68
N VAL A 356 -17.63 0.58 -16.72
CA VAL A 356 -16.35 0.68 -17.44
C VAL A 356 -16.25 -0.52 -18.39
N GLY A 357 -16.43 -0.28 -19.68
CA GLY A 357 -16.54 -1.36 -20.68
C GLY A 357 -17.79 -2.21 -20.43
N ASP A 358 -17.62 -3.50 -20.21
CA ASP A 358 -18.68 -4.47 -19.85
C ASP A 358 -18.78 -4.70 -18.33
N GLY A 359 -17.89 -4.05 -17.54
CA GLY A 359 -17.77 -4.21 -16.11
C GLY A 359 -18.50 -3.17 -15.30
N PHE A 360 -18.86 -3.56 -14.09
CA PHE A 360 -19.44 -2.71 -13.06
C PHE A 360 -18.41 -2.43 -11.97
N LEU A 361 -18.36 -1.18 -11.51
CA LEU A 361 -17.44 -0.70 -10.52
C LEU A 361 -18.20 0.03 -9.42
N LEU A 362 -18.06 -0.38 -8.17
CA LEU A 362 -18.49 0.41 -7.01
C LEU A 362 -17.51 1.58 -6.85
N GLU A 363 -18.01 2.79 -6.95
CA GLU A 363 -17.20 3.99 -6.85
C GLU A 363 -16.63 4.16 -5.44
N PRO A 364 -15.44 4.76 -5.29
CA PRO A 364 -14.92 5.11 -3.97
C PRO A 364 -15.82 6.17 -3.33
N PRO A 365 -15.88 6.25 -1.98
CA PRO A 365 -16.78 7.14 -1.26
C PRO A 365 -16.48 8.64 -1.48
N ALA A 366 -15.28 8.97 -1.92
CA ALA A 366 -14.90 10.31 -2.35
C ALA A 366 -14.16 10.22 -3.70
N LEU A 367 -14.39 11.22 -4.55
CA LEU A 367 -13.79 11.30 -5.88
C LEU A 367 -12.76 12.43 -5.91
N LEU A 368 -11.72 12.23 -6.71
CA LEU A 368 -10.83 13.30 -7.13
C LEU A 368 -11.40 14.02 -8.37
N PRO A 369 -10.99 15.27 -8.63
CA PRO A 369 -11.37 15.97 -9.86
C PRO A 369 -11.06 15.13 -11.10
N ALA A 370 -11.95 15.16 -12.09
CA ALA A 370 -11.77 14.41 -13.33
C ALA A 370 -10.50 14.85 -14.06
N ALA A 371 -9.61 13.93 -14.36
CA ALA A 371 -8.36 14.15 -15.06
C ALA A 371 -8.10 13.08 -16.11
N LYS A 372 -7.35 13.41 -17.17
CA LYS A 372 -6.95 12.44 -18.20
C LYS A 372 -5.70 11.67 -17.73
N LEU A 373 -5.90 10.72 -16.86
CA LEU A 373 -4.85 9.88 -16.29
C LEU A 373 -5.07 8.41 -16.66
N HIS A 374 -4.00 7.63 -16.64
CA HIS A 374 -4.08 6.18 -16.80
C HIS A 374 -4.48 5.56 -15.46
N VAL A 375 -5.79 5.37 -15.28
CA VAL A 375 -6.38 4.77 -14.09
C VAL A 375 -6.56 3.29 -14.31
N LEU A 376 -5.91 2.46 -13.49
CA LEU A 376 -6.02 1.00 -13.52
C LEU A 376 -7.23 0.51 -12.72
N ARG A 377 -7.60 1.26 -11.67
CA ARG A 377 -8.71 0.94 -10.77
C ARG A 377 -9.19 2.21 -10.07
N ALA A 378 -10.51 2.36 -9.93
CA ALA A 378 -11.12 3.39 -9.07
C ALA A 378 -12.28 2.76 -8.30
N GLY A 379 -12.10 2.51 -6.98
CA GLY A 379 -13.06 1.78 -6.16
C GLY A 379 -12.97 0.25 -6.34
N VAL A 380 -14.10 -0.48 -6.31
CA VAL A 380 -14.12 -1.95 -6.29
C VAL A 380 -14.77 -2.51 -7.55
N PRO A 381 -14.05 -3.34 -8.33
CA PRO A 381 -14.67 -4.11 -9.41
C PRO A 381 -15.80 -5.00 -8.86
N ALA A 382 -17.04 -4.72 -9.22
CA ALA A 382 -18.19 -5.47 -8.75
C ALA A 382 -18.44 -6.74 -9.56
N GLY A 383 -18.18 -6.70 -10.87
CA GLY A 383 -18.42 -7.81 -11.77
C GLY A 383 -18.93 -7.34 -13.13
N ARG A 384 -19.61 -8.22 -13.85
CA ARG A 384 -20.17 -7.91 -15.17
C ARG A 384 -21.54 -8.56 -15.38
N ALA A 385 -22.34 -7.98 -16.24
CA ALA A 385 -23.58 -8.61 -16.69
C ALA A 385 -23.30 -9.50 -17.90
N ALA A 386 -23.66 -10.78 -17.82
CA ALA A 386 -23.51 -11.74 -18.90
C ALA A 386 -24.79 -12.55 -19.08
N LYS A 387 -25.34 -12.56 -20.28
CA LYS A 387 -26.54 -13.37 -20.64
C LYS A 387 -27.74 -13.19 -19.68
N GLY A 388 -28.00 -11.93 -19.26
CA GLY A 388 -29.08 -11.58 -18.34
C GLY A 388 -28.86 -11.97 -16.87
N ARG A 389 -27.64 -12.36 -16.49
CA ARG A 389 -27.22 -12.66 -15.11
C ARG A 389 -26.04 -11.79 -14.74
N PHE A 390 -25.83 -11.60 -13.44
CA PHE A 390 -24.65 -10.92 -12.92
C PHE A 390 -23.57 -11.94 -12.53
N GLU A 391 -22.36 -11.75 -13.05
CA GLU A 391 -21.17 -12.52 -12.68
C GLU A 391 -20.30 -11.64 -11.78
N PRO A 392 -20.28 -11.87 -10.45
CA PRO A 392 -19.51 -11.05 -9.53
C PRO A 392 -18.00 -11.26 -9.70
N ALA A 393 -17.24 -10.18 -9.48
CA ALA A 393 -15.79 -10.23 -9.47
C ALA A 393 -15.28 -10.77 -8.12
N HIS A 394 -14.08 -11.38 -8.13
CA HIS A 394 -13.39 -11.79 -6.91
C HIS A 394 -13.17 -10.62 -5.94
N ALA A 395 -12.78 -9.46 -6.47
CA ALA A 395 -12.57 -8.23 -5.70
C ALA A 395 -13.79 -7.80 -4.86
N LEU A 396 -15.01 -8.05 -5.35
CA LEU A 396 -16.24 -7.76 -4.61
C LEU A 396 -16.33 -8.59 -3.33
N PHE A 397 -16.06 -9.90 -3.43
CA PHE A 397 -16.05 -10.78 -2.27
C PHE A 397 -14.89 -10.48 -1.33
N MET A 398 -13.73 -10.11 -1.85
CA MET A 398 -12.61 -9.69 -1.00
C MET A 398 -12.93 -8.42 -0.23
N ALA A 399 -13.63 -7.44 -0.84
CA ALA A 399 -13.97 -6.19 -0.18
C ALA A 399 -15.14 -6.34 0.82
N TYR A 400 -16.17 -7.10 0.44
CA TYR A 400 -17.46 -7.12 1.16
C TYR A 400 -17.91 -8.52 1.57
N GLY A 401 -17.08 -9.56 1.43
CA GLY A 401 -17.47 -10.95 1.68
C GLY A 401 -18.03 -11.21 3.08
N ALA A 402 -17.49 -10.52 4.10
CA ALA A 402 -18.02 -10.60 5.46
C ALA A 402 -19.44 -10.01 5.63
N GLN A 403 -19.95 -9.24 4.64
CA GLN A 403 -21.29 -8.70 4.59
C GLN A 403 -22.24 -9.50 3.68
N CYS A 404 -21.75 -10.59 3.11
CA CYS A 404 -22.54 -11.48 2.25
C CYS A 404 -23.66 -12.15 3.07
N THR A 405 -24.86 -12.20 2.51
CA THR A 405 -26.01 -12.85 3.18
C THR A 405 -25.88 -14.37 3.25
N ASN A 406 -25.05 -14.95 2.38
CA ASN A 406 -24.84 -16.38 2.25
C ASN A 406 -23.33 -16.67 2.35
N CYS A 407 -22.91 -17.32 3.42
CA CYS A 407 -21.50 -17.57 3.71
C CYS A 407 -21.23 -19.05 3.99
N GLU A 408 -20.08 -19.53 3.55
CA GLU A 408 -19.46 -20.76 4.01
C GLU A 408 -18.29 -20.40 4.94
N GLU A 409 -18.43 -20.72 6.21
CA GLU A 409 -17.40 -20.47 7.22
C GLU A 409 -16.45 -21.67 7.32
N LEU A 410 -15.17 -21.39 7.15
CA LEU A 410 -14.08 -22.34 7.33
C LEU A 410 -13.19 -21.88 8.48
N THR A 411 -12.42 -22.80 9.03
CA THR A 411 -11.33 -22.46 9.95
C THR A 411 -9.98 -22.70 9.28
N LEU A 412 -8.91 -22.17 9.89
CA LEU A 412 -7.54 -22.41 9.39
C LEU A 412 -7.22 -23.91 9.33
N ALA A 413 -7.71 -24.70 10.29
CA ALA A 413 -7.49 -26.14 10.36
C ALA A 413 -8.43 -26.96 9.45
N ASP A 414 -9.46 -26.38 8.88
CA ASP A 414 -10.39 -27.09 8.00
C ASP A 414 -9.68 -27.48 6.68
N PRO A 415 -9.65 -28.77 6.30
CA PRO A 415 -9.00 -29.22 5.06
C PRO A 415 -9.61 -28.58 3.79
N ARG A 416 -10.89 -28.14 3.86
CA ARG A 416 -11.56 -27.43 2.79
C ARG A 416 -10.92 -26.07 2.49
N THR A 417 -10.26 -25.43 3.48
CA THR A 417 -9.53 -24.18 3.30
C THR A 417 -8.37 -24.35 2.31
N ALA A 418 -7.56 -25.38 2.47
CA ALA A 418 -6.48 -25.70 1.54
C ALA A 418 -7.04 -26.10 0.14
N ALA A 419 -8.11 -26.92 0.10
CA ALA A 419 -8.78 -27.31 -1.14
C ALA A 419 -9.32 -26.08 -1.89
N TRP A 420 -9.94 -25.14 -1.18
CA TRP A 420 -10.40 -23.88 -1.76
C TRP A 420 -9.28 -23.08 -2.42
N LEU A 421 -8.16 -22.90 -1.73
CA LEU A 421 -7.00 -22.15 -2.27
C LEU A 421 -6.33 -22.85 -3.47
N ARG A 422 -6.45 -24.18 -3.59
CA ARG A 422 -6.05 -24.91 -4.82
C ARG A 422 -7.04 -24.74 -5.97
N GLY A 423 -8.21 -24.15 -5.71
CA GLY A 423 -9.26 -23.94 -6.71
C GLY A 423 -10.19 -25.15 -6.88
N GLU A 424 -10.20 -26.07 -5.90
CA GLU A 424 -11.08 -27.22 -5.87
C GLU A 424 -12.49 -26.84 -5.42
N GLU A 425 -13.48 -27.61 -5.83
CA GLU A 425 -14.83 -27.54 -5.31
C GLU A 425 -14.88 -28.12 -3.90
N ILE A 426 -15.59 -27.46 -2.99
CA ILE A 426 -15.72 -27.89 -1.60
C ILE A 426 -17.18 -28.26 -1.26
N GLU A 427 -17.38 -29.05 -0.23
CA GLU A 427 -18.70 -29.34 0.34
C GLU A 427 -19.26 -28.10 1.06
N ALA A 428 -20.55 -27.82 0.84
CA ALA A 428 -21.27 -26.77 1.53
C ALA A 428 -21.86 -27.32 2.83
N GLN A 429 -21.53 -26.71 3.96
CA GLN A 429 -22.07 -27.06 5.27
C GLN A 429 -23.01 -25.97 5.79
N THR A 430 -22.71 -24.71 5.51
CA THR A 430 -23.50 -23.55 5.96
C THR A 430 -24.12 -22.78 4.78
N ALA A 431 -23.44 -22.71 3.62
CA ALA A 431 -23.90 -21.98 2.47
C ALA A 431 -25.13 -22.63 1.81
N GLN A 432 -26.15 -21.81 1.54
CA GLN A 432 -27.34 -22.16 0.80
C GLN A 432 -27.09 -22.05 -0.71
N ASN A 433 -27.98 -22.65 -1.55
CA ASN A 433 -27.89 -22.52 -3.01
C ASN A 433 -27.85 -21.06 -3.47
N GLY A 434 -26.94 -20.75 -4.39
CA GLY A 434 -26.73 -19.39 -4.89
C GLY A 434 -25.28 -18.93 -4.78
N TRP A 435 -25.04 -17.65 -4.99
CA TRP A 435 -23.74 -17.04 -4.73
C TRP A 435 -23.47 -16.98 -3.24
N CYS A 436 -22.25 -17.31 -2.83
CA CYS A 436 -21.84 -17.26 -1.43
C CYS A 436 -20.40 -16.74 -1.31
N ALA A 437 -20.11 -16.10 -0.19
CA ALA A 437 -18.72 -15.84 0.23
C ALA A 437 -18.17 -17.09 0.92
N VAL A 438 -16.88 -17.35 0.70
CA VAL A 438 -16.11 -18.34 1.48
C VAL A 438 -15.17 -17.55 2.39
N LEU A 439 -15.26 -17.80 3.68
CA LEU A 439 -14.51 -17.10 4.72
C LEU A 439 -13.61 -18.11 5.45
N VAL A 440 -12.48 -17.62 5.97
CA VAL A 440 -11.64 -18.36 6.91
C VAL A 440 -11.52 -17.54 8.19
N ASP A 441 -12.03 -18.09 9.30
CA ASP A 441 -12.09 -17.41 10.60
C ASP A 441 -12.66 -15.98 10.47
N GLY A 442 -13.71 -15.81 9.65
CA GLY A 442 -14.38 -14.55 9.33
C GLY A 442 -13.72 -13.72 8.25
N PHE A 443 -12.53 -14.06 7.74
CA PHE A 443 -11.82 -13.31 6.69
C PHE A 443 -12.17 -13.83 5.29
N PRO A 444 -12.56 -12.96 4.33
CA PRO A 444 -12.93 -13.38 2.98
C PRO A 444 -11.79 -14.05 2.21
N LEU A 445 -12.05 -15.25 1.69
CA LEU A 445 -11.19 -15.95 0.73
C LEU A 445 -11.72 -15.87 -0.71
N GLY A 446 -12.83 -15.17 -0.93
CA GLY A 446 -13.45 -15.00 -2.24
C GLY A 446 -14.88 -15.49 -2.30
N GLY A 447 -15.40 -15.68 -3.51
CA GLY A 447 -16.77 -16.13 -3.74
C GLY A 447 -16.86 -17.45 -4.50
N GLY A 448 -17.96 -18.15 -4.27
CA GLY A 448 -18.33 -19.37 -4.96
C GLY A 448 -19.81 -19.42 -5.29
N LYS A 449 -20.22 -20.46 -5.97
CA LYS A 449 -21.62 -20.72 -6.26
C LYS A 449 -22.04 -22.07 -5.69
N ALA A 450 -22.85 -22.06 -4.67
CA ALA A 450 -23.37 -23.24 -4.01
C ALA A 450 -24.55 -23.85 -4.81
N SER A 451 -24.55 -25.16 -4.95
CA SER A 451 -25.63 -25.93 -5.57
C SER A 451 -25.49 -27.40 -5.19
N GLY A 452 -26.57 -28.04 -4.76
CA GLY A 452 -26.59 -29.46 -4.46
C GLY A 452 -25.62 -29.90 -3.37
N GLY A 453 -25.44 -29.08 -2.35
CA GLY A 453 -24.51 -29.37 -1.23
C GLY A 453 -23.01 -29.18 -1.54
N ARG A 454 -22.68 -28.59 -2.68
CA ARG A 454 -21.30 -28.29 -3.07
C ARG A 454 -21.15 -26.84 -3.50
N ILE A 455 -19.96 -26.27 -3.31
CA ILE A 455 -19.61 -24.92 -3.71
C ILE A 455 -18.61 -24.98 -4.85
N LYS A 456 -19.06 -24.56 -6.04
CA LYS A 456 -18.18 -24.38 -7.19
C LYS A 456 -17.23 -23.21 -6.93
N ASN A 457 -15.95 -23.47 -7.06
CA ASN A 457 -14.89 -22.54 -6.76
C ASN A 457 -14.74 -21.47 -7.87
N HIS A 458 -14.84 -20.18 -7.50
CA HIS A 458 -14.59 -19.04 -8.36
C HIS A 458 -13.30 -18.28 -8.00
N TYR A 459 -12.41 -18.89 -7.19
CA TYR A 459 -11.11 -18.32 -6.86
C TYR A 459 -10.23 -18.18 -8.11
N PRO A 460 -9.62 -17.01 -8.35
CA PRO A 460 -8.87 -16.76 -9.59
C PRO A 460 -7.73 -17.75 -9.81
N LYS A 461 -7.61 -18.27 -11.03
CA LYS A 461 -6.59 -19.29 -11.37
C LYS A 461 -5.15 -18.81 -11.06
N ALA A 462 -4.87 -17.53 -11.30
CA ALA A 462 -3.55 -16.93 -11.06
C ALA A 462 -3.16 -16.83 -9.57
N LEU A 463 -4.14 -16.91 -8.65
CA LEU A 463 -3.92 -16.80 -7.21
C LEU A 463 -3.88 -18.17 -6.50
N ARG A 464 -4.09 -19.28 -7.23
CA ARG A 464 -4.20 -20.61 -6.64
C ARG A 464 -2.88 -21.10 -6.07
N ASN A 465 -2.97 -21.70 -4.90
CA ASN A 465 -1.84 -22.32 -4.20
C ASN A 465 -1.66 -23.75 -4.70
N LEU A 466 -1.01 -23.93 -5.84
CA LEU A 466 -0.92 -25.23 -6.53
C LEU A 466 0.19 -26.16 -6.01
N LYS A 467 0.98 -25.74 -4.96
CA LYS A 467 2.09 -26.54 -4.41
C LYS A 467 2.04 -26.59 -2.89
#